data_88b4ba1daad15774cc417750843e4bf7
#
_entry.id   88b4ba1daad15774cc417750843e4bf7
#
_cell.length_a   1.000
_cell.length_b   1.000
_cell.length_c   1.000
_cell.angle_alpha   90.00
_cell.angle_beta   90.00
_cell.angle_gamma   90.00
#
_symmetry.space_group_name_H-M   'P 1'
#
loop_
_entity.id
_entity.type
_entity.pdbx_description
1 polymer ?
#
loop_
_entity_poly.entity_id
_entity_poly.type
_entity_poly.pdbx_seq_one_letter_code
_entity_poly.pdbx_strand_id
1 'polypeptide(L)'
;MSDGDGSGRKNLRMPDDDEVFAEVTEMLGANRVKVRCNDGVERTARIPGRMQKRTWIREGDLVLVSPWDWQDEKADIEHRYESQDADQLREEGHIA
;
A
#
# COMPACT_ATOMS: atom_id res chain seq x y z
N MET A 1 -15.73 21.52 10.29
CA MET A 1 -16.00 20.81 10.01
C MET A 1 -15.73 20.04 9.93
N SER A 2 -15.56 19.63 10.04
CA SER A 2 -15.53 18.94 9.87
C SER A 2 -15.70 18.24 9.70
N ASP A 3 -15.56 17.78 9.72
CA ASP A 3 -15.77 17.04 9.40
C ASP A 3 -16.39 16.58 9.31
N GLY A 4 -15.98 16.97 9.73
CA GLY A 4 -16.95 16.13 10.00
C GLY A 4 -17.91 15.66 9.21
N ASP A 5 -17.83 15.37 8.77
CA ASP A 5 -18.77 14.81 7.89
C ASP A 5 -19.67 13.81 8.55
N GLY A 6 -19.84 13.74 9.74
CA GLY A 6 -20.83 12.89 10.38
C GLY A 6 -20.92 11.45 9.94
N SER A 7 -20.18 11.06 8.93
CA SER A 7 -20.22 9.69 8.43
C SER A 7 -19.12 8.82 9.03
N GLY A 8 -18.20 9.41 9.73
CA GLY A 8 -17.07 8.70 10.28
C GLY A 8 -15.98 8.36 9.27
N ARG A 9 -16.16 8.73 8.02
CA ARG A 9 -15.14 8.50 7.02
C ARG A 9 -14.09 9.58 7.09
N LYS A 10 -12.87 9.23 6.72
CA LYS A 10 -11.78 10.18 6.69
C LYS A 10 -11.14 10.21 5.31
N ASN A 11 -10.40 11.28 5.07
CA ASN A 11 -9.65 11.42 3.83
C ASN A 11 -8.39 10.58 3.93
N LEU A 12 -8.32 9.56 3.12
CA LEU A 12 -7.18 8.65 3.10
C LEU A 12 -6.20 9.06 2.02
N ARG A 13 -4.94 8.73 2.24
CA ARG A 13 -3.93 8.99 1.24
C ARG A 13 -4.24 8.17 -0.01
N MET A 14 -4.25 8.82 -1.14
CA MET A 14 -4.52 8.19 -2.43
C MET A 14 -3.23 8.13 -3.23
N PRO A 15 -3.11 7.19 -4.19
CA PRO A 15 -1.89 7.08 -4.98
C PRO A 15 -1.68 8.29 -5.89
N ASP A 16 -0.42 8.71 -6.00
CA ASP A 16 0.01 9.65 -7.01
C ASP A 16 0.13 8.92 -8.37
N ASP A 17 0.43 9.67 -9.42
CA ASP A 17 0.49 9.11 -10.77
C ASP A 17 1.46 7.95 -10.90
N ASP A 18 2.54 7.95 -10.11
CA ASP A 18 3.56 6.90 -10.16
C ASP A 18 3.37 5.84 -9.08
N GLU A 19 2.24 5.84 -8.39
CA GLU A 19 1.97 4.91 -7.31
C GLU A 19 0.77 4.04 -7.62
N VAL A 20 0.73 2.87 -7.01
CA VAL A 20 -0.39 1.94 -7.17
C VAL A 20 -0.65 1.24 -5.84
N PHE A 21 -1.93 0.95 -5.58
CA PHE A 21 -2.30 0.11 -4.44
C PHE A 21 -1.78 -1.30 -4.65
N ALA A 22 -1.34 -1.93 -3.56
CA ALA A 22 -0.85 -3.30 -3.62
C ALA A 22 -1.14 -4.01 -2.31
N GLU A 23 -1.27 -5.32 -2.39
CA GLU A 23 -1.46 -6.17 -1.22
C GLU A 23 -0.20 -7.01 -1.02
N VAL A 24 0.28 -7.07 0.21
CA VAL A 24 1.45 -7.88 0.54
C VAL A 24 1.03 -9.34 0.55
N THR A 25 1.67 -10.14 -0.30
CA THR A 25 1.32 -11.56 -0.44
C THR A 25 2.35 -12.47 0.19
N GLU A 26 3.60 -12.01 0.37
CA GLU A 26 4.64 -12.86 0.92
C GLU A 26 5.76 -12.01 1.52
N MET A 27 6.26 -12.44 2.67
CA MET A 27 7.44 -11.80 3.28
C MET A 27 8.68 -12.51 2.77
N LEU A 28 9.59 -11.76 2.15
CA LEU A 28 10.77 -12.36 1.51
C LEU A 28 12.05 -12.25 2.34
N GLY A 29 12.01 -11.51 3.46
CA GLY A 29 13.20 -11.24 4.25
C GLY A 29 14.02 -10.11 3.64
N ALA A 30 15.08 -9.71 4.33
CA ALA A 30 15.97 -8.62 3.89
C ALA A 30 15.19 -7.35 3.54
N ASN A 31 14.12 -7.07 4.29
CA ASN A 31 13.28 -5.89 4.12
C ASN A 31 12.61 -5.82 2.76
N ARG A 32 12.25 -6.98 2.21
CA ARG A 32 11.53 -7.07 0.94
C ARG A 32 10.28 -7.90 1.11
N VAL A 33 9.27 -7.57 0.33
CA VAL A 33 8.01 -8.29 0.33
C VAL A 33 7.54 -8.47 -1.10
N LYS A 34 6.80 -9.54 -1.33
CA LYS A 34 6.12 -9.70 -2.60
C LYS A 34 4.75 -9.06 -2.49
N VAL A 35 4.36 -8.29 -3.49
CA VAL A 35 3.07 -7.62 -3.50
C VAL A 35 2.35 -7.90 -4.80
N ARG A 36 1.02 -7.94 -4.72
CA ARG A 36 0.18 -7.98 -5.91
C ARG A 36 -0.46 -6.62 -6.05
N CYS A 37 -0.13 -5.95 -7.14
CA CYS A 37 -0.58 -4.58 -7.35
C CYS A 37 -1.96 -4.54 -7.99
N ASN A 38 -2.65 -3.43 -7.77
CA ASN A 38 -4.00 -3.26 -8.27
C ASN A 38 -4.08 -3.21 -9.80
N ASP A 39 -2.95 -3.00 -10.45
CA ASP A 39 -2.86 -3.07 -11.92
C ASP A 39 -2.67 -4.49 -12.43
N GLY A 40 -2.69 -5.50 -11.55
CA GLY A 40 -2.56 -6.90 -11.92
C GLY A 40 -1.13 -7.42 -11.98
N VAL A 41 -0.15 -6.58 -11.69
CA VAL A 41 1.26 -6.96 -11.78
C VAL A 41 1.78 -7.35 -10.40
N GLU A 42 2.48 -8.47 -10.31
CA GLU A 42 3.20 -8.84 -9.09
C GLU A 42 4.57 -8.19 -9.09
N ARG A 43 4.95 -7.64 -7.93
CA ARG A 43 6.24 -6.97 -7.82
C ARG A 43 6.92 -7.37 -6.51
N THR A 44 8.24 -7.21 -6.48
CA THR A 44 9.01 -7.28 -5.24
C THR A 44 9.20 -5.86 -4.75
N ALA A 45 8.67 -5.56 -3.57
CA ALA A 45 8.71 -4.21 -3.03
C ALA A 45 9.72 -4.13 -1.89
N ARG A 46 10.46 -3.04 -1.84
CA ARG A 46 11.44 -2.79 -0.81
C ARG A 46 10.80 -1.96 0.31
N ILE A 47 11.02 -2.39 1.56
CA ILE A 47 10.57 -1.64 2.72
C ILE A 47 11.62 -0.58 3.03
N PRO A 48 11.28 0.72 2.93
CA PRO A 48 12.28 1.75 3.17
C PRO A 48 12.69 1.80 4.64
N GLY A 49 13.88 2.33 4.88
CA GLY A 49 14.43 2.39 6.24
C GLY A 49 13.53 3.09 7.24
N ARG A 50 12.84 4.15 6.80
CA ARG A 50 11.96 4.90 7.69
C ARG A 50 10.79 4.08 8.21
N MET A 51 10.45 2.99 7.53
CA MET A 51 9.30 2.16 7.91
C MET A 51 9.69 0.89 8.65
N GLN A 52 10.98 0.58 8.74
CA GLN A 52 11.41 -0.69 9.29
C GLN A 52 11.28 -0.76 10.81
N LYS A 53 11.33 0.36 11.49
CA LYS A 53 11.31 0.38 12.96
C LYS A 53 9.94 0.64 13.55
N ARG A 54 9.03 1.24 12.80
CA ARG A 54 7.75 1.68 13.35
C ARG A 54 6.56 1.04 12.67
N THR A 55 6.78 0.44 11.52
CA THR A 55 5.70 -0.10 10.71
C THR A 55 5.91 -1.59 10.56
N TRP A 56 4.95 -2.36 11.07
CA TRP A 56 5.00 -3.81 10.97
C TRP A 56 4.22 -4.22 9.73
N ILE A 57 4.95 -4.47 8.64
CA ILE A 57 4.35 -4.90 7.40
C ILE A 57 4.25 -6.41 7.39
N ARG A 58 3.09 -6.94 7.06
CA ARG A 58 2.83 -8.39 7.04
C ARG A 58 1.97 -8.75 5.84
N GLU A 59 1.86 -10.05 5.64
CA GLU A 59 0.96 -10.58 4.61
C GLU A 59 -0.45 -10.10 4.84
N GLY A 60 -1.10 -9.71 3.77
CA GLY A 60 -2.45 -9.18 3.81
C GLY A 60 -2.55 -7.68 3.95
N ASP A 61 -1.44 -7.01 4.29
CA ASP A 61 -1.47 -5.55 4.44
C ASP A 61 -1.66 -4.87 3.09
N LEU A 62 -2.40 -3.77 3.13
CA LEU A 62 -2.55 -2.90 1.97
C LEU A 62 -1.51 -1.79 2.04
N VAL A 63 -0.81 -1.59 0.93
CA VAL A 63 0.25 -0.57 0.84
C VAL A 63 0.12 0.19 -0.46
N LEU A 64 0.78 1.35 -0.52
CA LEU A 64 1.04 2.04 -1.78
C LEU A 64 2.48 1.74 -2.16
N VAL A 65 2.70 1.41 -3.42
CA VAL A 65 4.05 1.16 -3.92
C VAL A 65 4.29 2.01 -5.15
N SER A 66 5.57 2.33 -5.36
CA SER A 66 6.03 3.12 -6.48
C SER A 66 6.90 2.20 -7.35
N PRO A 67 6.39 1.70 -8.49
CA PRO A 67 7.20 0.83 -9.36
C PRO A 67 8.43 1.56 -9.89
N TRP A 68 9.53 0.81 -10.05
CA TRP A 68 10.76 1.40 -10.58
C TRP A 68 10.63 1.62 -12.09
N ASP A 69 11.10 2.76 -12.56
CA ASP A 69 10.98 3.12 -13.97
C ASP A 69 11.73 2.15 -14.89
N TRP A 70 12.87 1.68 -14.44
CA TRP A 70 13.75 0.85 -15.27
C TRP A 70 13.59 -0.65 -14.99
N GLN A 71 12.73 -1.01 -14.04
CA GLN A 71 12.57 -2.42 -13.65
C GLN A 71 11.19 -2.59 -13.05
N ASP A 72 10.21 -2.85 -13.90
CA ASP A 72 8.79 -2.81 -13.51
C ASP A 72 8.41 -3.89 -12.50
N GLU A 73 9.20 -4.97 -12.39
CA GLU A 73 8.90 -6.00 -11.41
C GLU A 73 9.36 -5.62 -10.00
N LYS A 74 9.95 -4.44 -9.84
CA LYS A 74 10.38 -3.92 -8.54
C LYS A 74 9.64 -2.66 -8.18
N ALA A 75 9.56 -2.38 -6.88
CA ALA A 75 8.87 -1.20 -6.38
C ALA A 75 9.42 -0.83 -5.02
N ASP A 76 9.11 0.40 -4.59
CA ASP A 76 9.36 0.83 -3.22
C ASP A 76 8.02 1.03 -2.52
N ILE A 77 7.93 0.63 -1.25
CA ILE A 77 6.73 0.89 -0.47
C ILE A 77 6.76 2.34 -0.03
N GLU A 78 5.67 3.06 -0.32
CA GLU A 78 5.55 4.47 0.02
C GLU A 78 4.68 4.69 1.24
N HIS A 79 3.69 3.81 1.48
CA HIS A 79 2.74 4.01 2.55
C HIS A 79 2.08 2.68 2.90
N ARG A 80 1.76 2.50 4.18
CA ARG A 80 1.01 1.34 4.66
C ARG A 80 -0.30 1.81 5.28
N TYR A 81 -1.39 1.16 4.93
CA TYR A 81 -2.70 1.50 5.47
C TYR A 81 -3.01 0.64 6.68
N GLU A 82 -3.70 1.23 7.66
CA GLU A 82 -4.25 0.46 8.76
C GLU A 82 -5.44 -0.36 8.27
N SER A 83 -5.78 -1.42 9.00
CA SER A 83 -6.84 -2.33 8.57
C SER A 83 -8.16 -1.63 8.27
N GLN A 84 -8.57 -0.72 9.15
CA GLN A 84 -9.84 -0.02 8.95
C GLN A 84 -9.80 0.90 7.75
N ASP A 85 -8.65 1.49 7.47
CA ASP A 85 -8.49 2.35 6.30
C ASP A 85 -8.53 1.51 5.02
N ALA A 86 -7.90 0.34 5.04
CA ALA A 86 -7.94 -0.58 3.92
C ALA A 86 -9.37 -1.03 3.64
N ASP A 87 -10.12 -1.32 4.70
CA ASP A 87 -11.52 -1.71 4.54
C ASP A 87 -12.34 -0.60 3.91
N GLN A 88 -12.11 0.65 4.32
CA GLN A 88 -12.81 1.78 3.73
C GLN A 88 -12.50 1.90 2.24
N LEU A 89 -11.24 1.75 1.85
CA LEU A 89 -10.84 1.83 0.45
C LEU A 89 -11.48 0.72 -0.38
N ARG A 90 -11.59 -0.47 0.18
CA ARG A 90 -12.26 -1.57 -0.52
C ARG A 90 -13.75 -1.30 -0.67
N GLU A 91 -14.38 -0.77 0.36
CA GLU A 91 -15.81 -0.44 0.31
C GLU A 91 -16.10 0.67 -0.69
N GLU A 92 -15.16 1.59 -0.86
CA GLU A 92 -15.31 2.69 -1.81
C GLU A 92 -14.96 2.30 -3.24
N GLY A 93 -14.51 1.06 -3.45
CA GLY A 93 -14.26 0.57 -4.79
C GLY A 93 -12.91 0.94 -5.38
N HIS A 94 -11.97 1.43 -4.56
CA HIS A 94 -10.64 1.80 -5.05
C HIS A 94 -9.74 0.60 -5.29
N ILE A 95 -10.08 -0.55 -4.76
CA ILE A 95 -9.25 -1.75 -4.79
C ILE A 95 -10.07 -2.89 -5.36
N ALA A 96 -9.50 -3.58 -6.32
CA ALA A 96 -10.17 -4.71 -6.99
C ALA A 96 -10.22 -5.94 -6.09
#